data_8f389e3a25270f1bc0328fa9f5c64d49
#
_entry.id   8f389e3a25270f1bc0328fa9f5c64d49
#
_cell.length_a   1.000
_cell.length_b   1.000
_cell.length_c   1.000
_cell.angle_alpha   90.00
_cell.angle_beta   90.00
_cell.angle_gamma   90.00
#
_symmetry.space_group_name_H-M   'P 1'
#
loop_
_entity.id
_entity.type
_entity.pdbx_description
1 polymer ?
#
loop_
_entity_poly.entity_id
_entity_poly.type
_entity_poly.pdbx_seq_one_letter_code
_entity_poly.pdbx_strand_id
1 'polypeptide(L)'
;WLRHSGMSELFRVLSHVDCHVIVTTDHGSIRTNRPIKIVGDRNTNTNLRYKLGKNLNYNPREVFVIKTPAEAQLPAPNLSTSYVFASGAAFFAYPNNYNYYVPYYKDTFQHGGISMEEMLIPLVTLTPRRRMGG
;
A
#
# COMPACT_ATOMS: atom_id res chain seq x y z
N TRP A 1 5.36 17.25 11.69
CA TRP A 1 4.02 17.27 11.12
C TRP A 1 2.96 17.59 12.19
N LEU A 2 2.79 16.82 13.25
CA LEU A 2 1.78 17.05 14.31
C LEU A 2 1.83 18.46 14.90
N ARG A 3 3.05 19.01 15.16
CA ARG A 3 3.22 20.34 15.76
C ARG A 3 2.85 21.51 14.85
N HIS A 4 2.83 21.29 13.53
CA HIS A 4 2.64 22.33 12.51
C HIS A 4 1.43 22.09 11.60
N SER A 5 0.56 21.15 11.97
CA SER A 5 -0.67 20.83 11.26
C SER A 5 -1.90 21.16 12.10
N GLY A 6 -3.05 21.30 11.48
CA GLY A 6 -4.34 21.46 12.17
C GLY A 6 -4.71 20.30 13.11
N MET A 7 -3.97 19.17 13.06
CA MET A 7 -4.20 18.02 13.95
C MET A 7 -3.93 18.32 15.41
N SER A 8 -2.94 19.15 15.72
CA SER A 8 -2.68 19.55 17.12
C SER A 8 -3.82 20.36 17.69
N GLU A 9 -4.43 21.25 16.88
CA GLU A 9 -5.60 22.00 17.30
C GLU A 9 -6.84 21.10 17.45
N LEU A 10 -7.05 20.17 16.53
CA LEU A 10 -8.11 19.19 16.64
C LEU A 10 -7.99 18.37 17.95
N PHE A 11 -6.80 17.85 18.26
CA PHE A 11 -6.59 17.12 19.51
C PHE A 11 -6.78 18.01 20.73
N ARG A 12 -6.42 19.29 20.66
CA ARG A 12 -6.68 20.26 21.73
C ARG A 12 -8.19 20.43 21.98
N VAL A 13 -8.97 20.57 20.94
CA VAL A 13 -10.44 20.66 21.04
C VAL A 13 -11.02 19.37 21.62
N LEU A 14 -10.62 18.21 21.07
CA LEU A 14 -11.11 16.90 21.52
C LEU A 14 -10.71 16.57 22.95
N SER A 15 -9.62 17.14 23.47
CA SER A 15 -9.22 16.94 24.88
C SER A 15 -10.21 17.53 25.90
N HIS A 16 -11.11 18.41 25.47
CA HIS A 16 -12.17 18.99 26.29
C HIS A 16 -13.51 18.24 26.16
N VAL A 17 -13.58 17.25 25.29
CA VAL A 17 -14.75 16.41 25.04
C VAL A 17 -14.54 15.05 25.68
N ASP A 18 -15.56 14.49 26.34
CA ASP A 18 -15.51 13.13 26.88
C ASP A 18 -15.73 12.12 25.75
N CYS A 19 -14.67 11.86 24.97
CA CYS A 19 -14.69 10.94 23.84
C CYS A 19 -13.41 10.13 23.75
N HIS A 20 -13.50 8.93 23.19
CA HIS A 20 -12.36 8.14 22.75
C HIS A 20 -12.03 8.50 21.31
N VAL A 21 -10.75 8.73 21.03
CA VAL A 21 -10.28 9.03 19.67
C VAL A 21 -9.39 7.87 19.20
N ILE A 22 -9.71 7.32 18.04
CA ILE A 22 -8.88 6.31 17.37
C ILE A 22 -8.21 6.99 16.17
N VAL A 23 -6.87 6.93 16.15
CA VAL A 23 -6.07 7.42 15.02
C VAL A 23 -5.46 6.22 14.33
N THR A 24 -5.74 6.09 13.05
CA THR A 24 -5.24 4.99 12.20
C THR A 24 -5.12 5.47 10.75
N THR A 25 -4.70 4.58 9.85
CA THR A 25 -4.68 4.79 8.40
C THR A 25 -5.25 3.54 7.72
N ASP A 26 -5.71 3.65 6.49
CA ASP A 26 -6.25 2.56 5.67
C ASP A 26 -5.15 1.62 5.17
N HIS A 27 -3.95 2.12 4.90
CA HIS A 27 -2.77 1.37 4.50
C HIS A 27 -1.48 2.12 4.85
N GLY A 28 -0.36 1.43 4.76
CA GLY A 28 0.95 2.04 4.75
C GLY A 28 1.44 2.35 3.33
N SER A 29 2.68 2.79 3.20
CA SER A 29 3.28 3.09 1.91
C SER A 29 4.79 2.87 1.94
N ILE A 30 5.37 2.54 0.78
CA ILE A 30 6.81 2.36 0.61
C ILE A 30 7.34 3.27 -0.50
N ARG A 31 8.50 3.88 -0.28
CA ARG A 31 9.19 4.63 -1.33
C ARG A 31 9.83 3.67 -2.32
N THR A 32 9.43 3.76 -3.58
CA THR A 32 9.88 2.84 -4.64
C THR A 32 10.96 3.48 -5.49
N ASN A 33 11.97 2.69 -5.87
CA ASN A 33 13.10 3.16 -6.69
C ASN A 33 13.60 2.17 -7.75
N ARG A 34 13.13 0.92 -7.72
CA ARG A 34 13.60 -0.14 -8.64
C ARG A 34 12.46 -0.61 -9.56
N PRO A 35 12.49 -0.24 -10.85
CA PRO A 35 11.47 -0.70 -11.79
C PRO A 35 11.65 -2.17 -12.16
N ILE A 36 10.55 -2.90 -12.24
CA ILE A 36 10.45 -4.26 -12.78
C ILE A 36 9.54 -4.23 -14.00
N LYS A 37 10.02 -4.77 -15.11
CA LYS A 37 9.20 -4.93 -16.31
C LYS A 37 8.16 -6.03 -16.10
N ILE A 38 6.91 -5.73 -16.43
CA ILE A 38 5.83 -6.71 -16.45
C ILE A 38 4.96 -6.48 -17.68
N VAL A 39 4.52 -7.57 -18.28
CA VAL A 39 3.54 -7.53 -19.38
C VAL A 39 2.32 -8.29 -18.91
N GLY A 40 1.16 -7.72 -19.14
CA GLY A 40 -0.13 -8.33 -18.86
C GLY A 40 -1.13 -7.97 -19.96
N ASP A 41 -2.29 -8.59 -19.91
CA ASP A 41 -3.38 -8.29 -20.83
C ASP A 41 -4.12 -6.98 -20.44
N ARG A 42 -5.15 -6.62 -21.23
CA ARG A 42 -5.94 -5.39 -21.02
C ARG A 42 -6.71 -5.37 -19.69
N ASN A 43 -6.92 -6.53 -19.08
CA ASN A 43 -7.67 -6.67 -17.83
C ASN A 43 -6.73 -6.66 -16.60
N THR A 44 -5.42 -6.54 -16.82
CA THR A 44 -4.45 -6.43 -15.74
C THR A 44 -4.61 -5.09 -15.03
N ASN A 45 -4.68 -5.11 -13.71
CA ASN A 45 -4.84 -3.90 -12.90
C ASN A 45 -3.66 -2.91 -13.09
N THR A 46 -3.90 -1.65 -12.79
CA THR A 46 -2.92 -0.55 -12.97
C THR A 46 -1.98 -0.36 -11.78
N ASN A 47 -2.23 -1.01 -10.64
CA ASN A 47 -1.41 -0.83 -9.44
C ASN A 47 0.08 -1.11 -9.70
N LEU A 48 0.96 -0.34 -9.07
CA LEU A 48 2.41 -0.42 -9.28
C LEU A 48 3.10 -1.43 -8.36
N ARG A 49 2.43 -1.90 -7.31
CA ARG A 49 3.01 -2.81 -6.32
C ARG A 49 2.54 -4.25 -6.48
N TYR A 50 1.39 -4.45 -7.11
CA TYR A 50 0.92 -5.80 -7.48
C TYR A 50 0.24 -5.80 -8.84
N LYS A 51 0.24 -6.95 -9.46
CA LYS A 51 -0.52 -7.24 -10.68
C LYS A 51 -1.40 -8.45 -10.46
N LEU A 52 -2.63 -8.32 -10.91
CA LEU A 52 -3.63 -9.36 -10.93
C LEU A 52 -4.02 -9.60 -12.39
N GLY A 53 -3.89 -10.82 -12.88
CA GLY A 53 -4.23 -11.12 -14.27
C GLY A 53 -3.94 -12.55 -14.67
N LYS A 54 -4.27 -12.83 -15.94
CA LYS A 54 -3.88 -14.05 -16.65
C LYS A 54 -2.62 -13.78 -17.46
N ASN A 55 -1.82 -14.81 -17.70
CA ASN A 55 -0.67 -14.74 -18.61
C ASN A 55 0.29 -13.57 -18.34
N LEU A 56 0.50 -13.25 -17.07
CA LEU A 56 1.46 -12.23 -16.68
C LEU A 56 2.89 -12.71 -17.02
N ASN A 57 3.64 -11.88 -17.78
CA ASN A 57 5.02 -12.16 -18.13
C ASN A 57 5.95 -11.26 -17.31
N TYR A 58 6.83 -11.89 -16.52
CA TYR A 58 7.72 -11.26 -15.56
C TYR A 58 8.97 -12.12 -15.32
N ASN A 59 10.00 -11.55 -14.74
CA ASN A 59 11.14 -12.32 -14.24
C ASN A 59 10.81 -12.90 -12.85
N PRO A 60 10.70 -14.23 -12.68
CA PRO A 60 10.29 -14.84 -11.41
C PRO A 60 11.27 -14.63 -10.24
N ARG A 61 12.51 -14.22 -10.53
CA ARG A 61 13.53 -13.94 -9.50
C ARG A 61 13.36 -12.57 -8.84
N GLU A 62 12.54 -11.70 -9.43
CA GLU A 62 12.38 -10.31 -8.98
C GLU A 62 11.05 -10.04 -8.28
N VAL A 63 10.17 -11.02 -8.23
CA VAL A 63 8.78 -10.88 -7.78
C VAL A 63 8.37 -12.00 -6.83
N PHE A 64 7.35 -11.76 -6.04
CA PHE A 64 6.65 -12.79 -5.29
C PHE A 64 5.34 -13.15 -6.01
N VAL A 65 5.09 -14.44 -6.21
CA VAL A 65 3.98 -14.92 -7.04
C VAL A 65 3.05 -15.82 -6.23
N ILE A 66 1.75 -15.55 -6.31
CA ILE A 66 0.68 -16.42 -5.82
C ILE A 66 -0.10 -16.93 -7.03
N LYS A 67 0.15 -18.20 -7.38
CA LYS A 67 -0.49 -18.85 -8.52
C LYS A 67 -1.92 -19.30 -8.20
N THR A 68 -2.18 -19.66 -6.96
CA THR A 68 -3.47 -20.11 -6.46
C THR A 68 -3.99 -19.11 -5.42
N PRO A 69 -4.73 -18.08 -5.81
CA PRO A 69 -5.16 -17.02 -4.90
C PRO A 69 -5.91 -17.54 -3.67
N ALA A 70 -6.69 -18.62 -3.82
CA ALA A 70 -7.44 -19.23 -2.71
C ALA A 70 -6.56 -19.70 -1.55
N GLU A 71 -5.34 -20.17 -1.82
CA GLU A 71 -4.39 -20.61 -0.77
C GLU A 71 -3.92 -19.43 0.10
N ALA A 72 -3.94 -18.23 -0.45
CA ALA A 72 -3.61 -17.00 0.25
C ALA A 72 -4.85 -16.18 0.65
N GLN A 73 -6.05 -16.77 0.55
CA GLN A 73 -7.34 -16.12 0.84
C GLN A 73 -7.55 -14.83 0.03
N LEU A 74 -7.00 -14.76 -1.18
CA LEU A 74 -7.15 -13.64 -2.09
C LEU A 74 -8.32 -13.86 -3.06
N PRO A 75 -9.03 -12.80 -3.47
CA PRO A 75 -10.09 -12.89 -4.47
C PRO A 75 -9.55 -13.40 -5.81
N ALA A 76 -10.29 -14.29 -6.45
CA ALA A 76 -9.98 -14.79 -7.78
C ALA A 76 -11.17 -14.55 -8.72
N PRO A 77 -11.11 -13.55 -9.62
CA PRO A 77 -12.16 -13.31 -10.60
C PRO A 77 -12.41 -14.51 -11.53
N ASN A 78 -11.41 -15.36 -11.71
CA ASN A 78 -11.50 -16.62 -12.48
C ASN A 78 -10.36 -17.58 -12.09
N LEU A 79 -10.48 -18.85 -12.50
CA LEU A 79 -9.57 -19.94 -12.13
C LEU A 79 -8.12 -19.77 -12.63
N SER A 80 -7.89 -18.98 -13.66
CA SER A 80 -6.55 -18.76 -14.23
C SER A 80 -5.89 -17.45 -13.76
N THR A 81 -6.48 -16.80 -12.78
CA THR A 81 -5.93 -15.57 -12.18
C THR A 81 -4.75 -15.88 -11.27
N SER A 82 -3.69 -15.11 -11.40
CA SER A 82 -2.56 -15.11 -10.47
C SER A 82 -2.26 -13.70 -9.97
N TYR A 83 -1.63 -13.62 -8.80
CA TYR A 83 -1.10 -12.39 -8.25
C TYR A 83 0.42 -12.38 -8.36
N VAL A 84 0.96 -11.23 -8.73
CA VAL A 84 2.41 -10.97 -8.77
C VAL A 84 2.67 -9.70 -7.97
N PHE A 85 3.51 -9.80 -6.95
CA PHE A 85 3.85 -8.70 -6.06
C PHE A 85 5.29 -8.23 -6.27
N ALA A 86 5.50 -6.93 -6.27
CA ALA A 86 6.82 -6.34 -6.29
C ALA A 86 7.47 -6.47 -4.90
N SER A 87 8.73 -6.93 -4.86
CA SER A 87 9.48 -7.12 -3.62
C SER A 87 10.31 -5.89 -3.25
N GLY A 88 10.39 -5.58 -1.96
CA GLY A 88 11.15 -4.44 -1.44
C GLY A 88 10.73 -3.14 -2.11
N ALA A 89 11.69 -2.27 -2.44
CA ALA A 89 11.44 -0.97 -3.06
C ALA A 89 11.18 -1.04 -4.58
N ALA A 90 10.76 -2.19 -5.12
CA ALA A 90 10.45 -2.33 -6.53
C ALA A 90 9.05 -1.80 -6.88
N PHE A 91 8.85 -1.47 -8.15
CA PHE A 91 7.54 -1.13 -8.72
C PHE A 91 7.41 -1.67 -10.14
N PHE A 92 6.19 -1.98 -10.56
CA PHE A 92 5.93 -2.50 -11.89
C PHE A 92 5.81 -1.39 -12.92
N ALA A 93 6.49 -1.57 -14.05
CA ALA A 93 6.36 -0.71 -15.21
C ALA A 93 6.12 -1.54 -16.47
N TYR A 94 5.14 -1.12 -17.27
CA TYR A 94 4.90 -1.72 -18.58
C TYR A 94 6.00 -1.33 -19.57
N PRO A 95 6.37 -2.21 -20.52
CA PRO A 95 7.36 -1.89 -21.55
C PRO A 95 6.98 -0.69 -22.40
N ASN A 96 5.67 -0.51 -22.66
CA ASN A 96 5.18 0.64 -23.41
C ASN A 96 5.39 1.93 -22.62
N ASN A 97 6.07 2.90 -23.23
CA ASN A 97 6.45 4.16 -22.58
C ASN A 97 7.30 3.98 -21.31
N TYR A 98 8.08 2.90 -21.24
CA TYR A 98 8.91 2.56 -20.08
C TYR A 98 9.82 3.73 -19.65
N ASN A 99 10.51 4.35 -20.63
CA ASN A 99 11.43 5.47 -20.37
C ASN A 99 10.72 6.72 -19.83
N TYR A 100 9.43 6.85 -20.04
CA TYR A 100 8.62 7.92 -19.46
C TYR A 100 8.16 7.60 -18.04
N TYR A 101 7.57 6.40 -17.83
CA TYR A 101 6.96 6.05 -16.56
C TYR A 101 7.98 5.69 -15.47
N VAL A 102 9.14 5.17 -15.83
CA VAL A 102 10.17 4.83 -14.84
C VAL A 102 10.66 6.05 -14.07
N PRO A 103 11.09 7.15 -14.70
CA PRO A 103 11.45 8.37 -13.98
C PRO A 103 10.28 9.00 -13.23
N TYR A 104 9.06 8.87 -13.77
CA TYR A 104 7.86 9.44 -13.17
C TYR A 104 7.50 8.79 -11.83
N TYR A 105 7.61 7.46 -11.72
CA TYR A 105 7.28 6.72 -10.50
C TYR A 105 8.46 6.44 -9.59
N LYS A 106 9.68 6.58 -10.08
CA LYS A 106 10.88 6.42 -9.27
C LYS A 106 10.90 7.44 -8.14
N ASP A 107 11.27 6.98 -6.95
CA ASP A 107 11.37 7.80 -5.74
C ASP A 107 10.03 8.36 -5.24
N THR A 108 8.90 7.81 -5.70
CA THR A 108 7.56 8.12 -5.18
C THR A 108 7.11 7.11 -4.14
N PHE A 109 6.13 7.49 -3.32
CA PHE A 109 5.49 6.57 -2.39
C PHE A 109 4.37 5.80 -3.09
N GLN A 110 4.38 4.48 -2.93
CA GLN A 110 3.41 3.57 -3.52
C GLN A 110 2.83 2.66 -2.43
N HIS A 111 1.68 2.07 -2.69
CA HIS A 111 0.98 1.15 -1.78
C HIS A 111 0.25 0.03 -2.54
N GLY A 112 -0.29 -0.94 -1.81
CA GLY A 112 -1.03 -2.07 -2.37
C GLY A 112 -0.18 -3.34 -2.54
N GLY A 113 1.10 -3.30 -2.14
CA GLY A 113 1.95 -4.48 -2.07
C GLY A 113 1.86 -5.18 -0.72
N ILE A 114 2.85 -6.05 -0.48
CA ILE A 114 2.95 -6.91 0.71
C ILE A 114 4.18 -6.62 1.57
N SER A 115 4.82 -5.46 1.40
CA SER A 115 5.90 -5.06 2.29
C SER A 115 5.36 -4.70 3.68
N MET A 116 6.21 -4.79 4.69
CA MET A 116 5.81 -4.41 6.06
C MET A 116 5.38 -2.94 6.12
N GLU A 117 6.04 -2.07 5.37
CA GLU A 117 5.72 -0.64 5.28
C GLU A 117 4.34 -0.37 4.67
N GLU A 118 3.83 -1.30 3.87
CA GLU A 118 2.50 -1.20 3.26
C GLU A 118 1.41 -1.84 4.12
N MET A 119 1.74 -2.94 4.81
CA MET A 119 0.77 -3.78 5.55
C MET A 119 0.62 -3.39 7.03
N LEU A 120 1.69 -2.89 7.66
CA LEU A 120 1.64 -2.48 9.06
C LEU A 120 1.13 -1.05 9.16
N ILE A 121 0.03 -0.88 9.87
CA ILE A 121 -0.59 0.42 10.11
C ILE A 121 -0.59 0.76 11.59
N PRO A 122 -0.50 2.05 11.96
CA PRO A 122 -0.65 2.47 13.34
C PRO A 122 -2.10 2.32 13.79
N LEU A 123 -2.29 1.93 15.04
CA LEU A 123 -3.57 2.00 15.74
C LEU A 123 -3.33 2.65 17.10
N VAL A 124 -3.73 3.92 17.24
CA VAL A 124 -3.54 4.70 18.45
C VAL A 124 -4.90 5.04 19.05
N THR A 125 -5.10 4.66 20.32
CA THR A 125 -6.30 5.02 21.07
C THR A 125 -5.95 6.11 22.07
N LEU A 126 -6.63 7.24 22.00
CA LEU A 126 -6.55 8.33 22.95
C LEU A 126 -7.80 8.32 23.82
N THR A 127 -7.62 8.33 25.12
CA THR A 127 -8.72 8.38 26.09
C THR A 127 -8.72 9.72 26.82
N PRO A 128 -9.89 10.25 27.20
CA PRO A 128 -9.97 11.49 27.94
C PRO A 128 -9.27 11.32 29.29
N ARG A 129 -8.46 12.30 29.66
CA ARG A 129 -7.86 12.34 30.98
C ARG A 129 -8.95 12.72 31.97
N ARG A 130 -9.38 11.80 32.84
CA ARG A 130 -10.26 12.14 33.97
C ARG A 130 -9.59 13.27 34.75
N ARG A 131 -10.22 14.43 34.82
CA ARG A 131 -9.84 15.41 35.83
C ARG A 131 -10.11 14.76 37.17
N MET A 132 -9.05 14.48 37.95
CA MET A 132 -9.24 14.20 39.36
C MET A 132 -9.89 15.46 39.93
N GLY A 133 -11.17 15.32 40.32
CA GLY A 133 -11.88 16.40 40.96
C GLY A 133 -11.10 16.86 42.18
N GLY A 134 -10.87 18.16 42.26
CA GLY A 134 -10.43 18.82 43.45
C GLY A 134 -11.58 18.94 44.44
#